data_bea8b7edb4f2fbdb4b3d639214b7ab2b
#
_entry.id   bea8b7edb4f2fbdb4b3d639214b7ab2b
#
_cell.length_a   1.000
_cell.length_b   1.000
_cell.length_c   1.000
_cell.angle_alpha   90.00
_cell.angle_beta   90.00
_cell.angle_gamma   90.00
#
_symmetry.space_group_name_H-M   'P 1'
#
loop_
_entity.id
_entity.type
_entity.pdbx_description
1 polymer ?
#
loop_
_entity_poly.entity_id
_entity_poly.type
_entity_poly.pdbx_seq_one_letter_code
_entity_poly.pdbx_strand_id
1 'polypeptide(L)'
;MASIFSRLPLFLVHGLVWVLLGLMLLVFSPLNMNVTLPAEFWIKQGILFCLWIGAFYINILIWVPKFLFENKINLFVLSAFGTTLVVIALIWLTEYSLNLPTLMHQAFHPEKHIPGESKSVPLWALTFPFFSTLMALGIGTTIAAVQKSQKDTLLRQEEALLRKTLEQQRTNSELSFLKAQINPHFFFNTLNNIYALTMLNVESSRQALLKLSRMMRYVLYDTQKDMVLLSQEIAFIQDYIELMQLRLTDKVEISFQKPTPLRDVQIAPMILLPFVENAFKHGVSSLHASRISIALQQQPGQLEVKVRNTMFSEQNKSLEQGNGIGLVNTRRRLDLLYPDHYNLSVAEDTTQHEYLVHLTLDLS
;
A
#
# COMPACT_ATOMS: atom_id res chain seq x y z
N MET A 1 24.36 2.66 17.98
CA MET A 1 25.02 3.98 17.80
C MET A 1 24.31 4.94 16.83
N ALA A 2 23.34 4.52 16.03
CA ALA A 2 22.62 5.39 15.06
C ALA A 2 21.57 6.34 15.69
N SER A 3 21.18 6.18 16.95
CA SER A 3 20.05 6.91 17.54
C SER A 3 20.39 8.25 18.25
N ILE A 4 21.65 8.56 18.42
CA ILE A 4 22.07 9.80 19.12
C ILE A 4 22.16 10.97 18.14
N PHE A 5 22.56 10.73 16.89
CA PHE A 5 22.67 11.78 15.88
C PHE A 5 21.33 12.26 15.30
N SER A 6 20.26 11.47 15.43
CA SER A 6 18.91 11.84 14.94
C SER A 6 18.20 12.90 15.81
N ARG A 7 18.75 13.26 16.97
CA ARG A 7 18.15 14.21 17.92
C ARG A 7 18.86 15.55 18.01
N LEU A 8 20.05 15.70 17.40
CA LEU A 8 20.70 17.01 17.35
C LEU A 8 20.02 17.87 16.30
N PRO A 9 19.53 19.05 16.66
CA PRO A 9 18.93 19.95 15.68
C PRO A 9 19.95 20.29 14.60
N LEU A 10 19.53 20.26 13.37
CA LEU A 10 20.37 20.37 12.16
C LEU A 10 21.31 21.59 12.21
N PHE A 11 20.87 22.69 12.82
CA PHE A 11 21.70 23.90 12.98
C PHE A 11 22.93 23.69 13.85
N LEU A 12 22.87 22.82 14.89
CA LEU A 12 24.02 22.49 15.73
C LEU A 12 25.06 21.68 14.95
N VAL A 13 24.61 20.76 14.08
CA VAL A 13 25.51 19.99 13.24
C VAL A 13 26.24 20.93 12.25
N HIS A 14 25.49 21.82 11.59
CA HIS A 14 26.10 22.83 10.71
C HIS A 14 27.06 23.75 11.47
N GLY A 15 26.69 24.22 12.66
CA GLY A 15 27.52 25.04 13.51
C GLY A 15 28.84 24.33 13.88
N LEU A 16 28.76 23.07 14.30
CA LEU A 16 29.94 22.26 14.64
C LEU A 16 30.87 22.08 13.45
N VAL A 17 30.32 21.77 12.26
CA VAL A 17 31.12 21.62 11.03
C VAL A 17 31.84 22.91 10.70
N TRP A 18 31.16 24.06 10.76
CA TRP A 18 31.80 25.35 10.48
C TRP A 18 32.83 25.73 11.53
N VAL A 19 32.61 25.44 12.81
CA VAL A 19 33.61 25.66 13.87
C VAL A 19 34.87 24.82 13.63
N LEU A 20 34.68 23.52 13.32
CA LEU A 20 35.86 22.64 13.00
C LEU A 20 36.61 23.08 11.76
N LEU A 21 35.90 23.48 10.70
CA LEU A 21 36.51 23.99 9.47
C LEU A 21 37.23 25.32 9.72
N GLY A 22 36.65 26.22 10.51
CA GLY A 22 37.27 27.48 10.92
C GLY A 22 38.53 27.25 11.75
N LEU A 23 38.48 26.35 12.73
CA LEU A 23 39.68 25.98 13.52
C LEU A 23 40.79 25.41 12.62
N MET A 24 40.45 24.52 11.70
CA MET A 24 41.40 23.95 10.78
C MET A 24 42.07 25.04 9.90
N LEU A 25 41.26 25.94 9.36
CA LEU A 25 41.74 27.00 8.45
C LEU A 25 42.50 28.11 9.19
N LEU A 26 41.96 28.59 10.30
CA LEU A 26 42.43 29.75 11.03
C LEU A 26 43.57 29.43 12.02
N VAL A 27 43.63 28.20 12.54
CA VAL A 27 44.57 27.85 13.60
C VAL A 27 45.61 26.84 13.11
N PHE A 28 45.15 25.71 12.58
CA PHE A 28 46.03 24.56 12.32
C PHE A 28 46.98 24.77 11.12
N SER A 29 46.48 25.35 10.02
CA SER A 29 47.26 25.59 8.82
C SER A 29 48.39 26.62 9.03
N PRO A 30 48.15 27.77 9.69
CA PRO A 30 49.19 28.75 9.96
C PRO A 30 50.23 28.33 11.02
N LEU A 31 49.80 27.57 12.07
CA LEU A 31 50.71 27.10 13.10
C LEU A 31 51.89 26.22 12.56
N ASN A 32 51.64 25.52 11.47
CA ASN A 32 52.67 24.68 10.85
C ASN A 32 53.73 25.46 10.04
N MET A 33 53.59 26.78 9.86
CA MET A 33 54.51 27.58 9.02
C MET A 33 55.77 28.04 9.73
N ASN A 34 55.86 27.87 11.06
CA ASN A 34 57.03 28.28 11.89
C ASN A 34 57.55 29.74 11.66
N VAL A 35 56.64 30.63 11.23
CA VAL A 35 56.94 32.03 10.90
C VAL A 35 55.87 32.90 11.53
N THR A 36 56.23 34.08 12.02
CA THR A 36 55.26 35.09 12.51
C THR A 36 54.54 35.70 11.32
N LEU A 37 53.29 35.33 11.15
CA LEU A 37 52.45 35.81 10.05
C LEU A 37 51.93 37.24 10.31
N PRO A 38 51.84 38.08 9.27
CA PRO A 38 51.30 39.44 9.43
C PRO A 38 49.80 39.44 9.75
N ALA A 39 49.33 40.51 10.39
CA ALA A 39 47.88 40.63 10.75
C ALA A 39 46.95 40.58 9.54
N GLU A 40 47.36 41.05 8.39
CA GLU A 40 46.68 41.06 7.10
C GLU A 40 46.37 39.66 6.60
N PHE A 41 47.25 38.69 6.91
CA PHE A 41 46.99 37.27 6.60
C PHE A 41 45.72 36.75 7.35
N TRP A 42 45.60 37.07 8.61
CA TRP A 42 44.44 36.64 9.43
C TRP A 42 43.13 37.32 8.98
N ILE A 43 43.20 38.59 8.56
CA ILE A 43 42.07 39.30 7.97
C ILE A 43 41.60 38.58 6.68
N LYS A 44 42.51 38.25 5.79
CA LYS A 44 42.21 37.47 4.56
C LYS A 44 41.54 36.14 4.91
N GLN A 45 42.08 35.39 5.86
CA GLN A 45 41.53 34.09 6.25
C GLN A 45 40.11 34.21 6.79
N GLY A 46 39.84 35.23 7.60
CA GLY A 46 38.47 35.53 8.10
C GLY A 46 37.51 35.87 6.96
N ILE A 47 37.95 36.70 5.98
CA ILE A 47 37.14 37.02 4.80
C ILE A 47 36.85 35.76 3.97
N LEU A 48 37.86 34.94 3.68
CA LEU A 48 37.69 33.69 2.93
C LEU A 48 36.69 32.74 3.61
N PHE A 49 36.80 32.60 4.91
CA PHE A 49 35.87 31.79 5.71
C PHE A 49 34.42 32.27 5.61
N CYS A 50 34.20 33.59 5.73
CA CYS A 50 32.86 34.19 5.56
C CYS A 50 32.32 33.99 4.14
N LEU A 51 33.17 34.10 3.10
CA LEU A 51 32.78 33.88 1.72
C LEU A 51 32.41 32.42 1.47
N TRP A 52 33.09 31.45 2.07
CA TRP A 52 32.69 30.03 1.96
C TRP A 52 31.36 29.75 2.62
N ILE A 53 31.10 30.30 3.82
CA ILE A 53 29.79 30.18 4.46
C ILE A 53 28.71 30.77 3.55
N GLY A 54 28.92 31.97 3.01
CA GLY A 54 27.98 32.62 2.11
C GLY A 54 27.72 31.79 0.84
N ALA A 55 28.81 31.36 0.17
CA ALA A 55 28.72 30.52 -1.05
C ALA A 55 27.98 29.21 -0.80
N PHE A 56 28.27 28.52 0.33
CA PHE A 56 27.63 27.27 0.71
C PHE A 56 26.12 27.45 0.93
N TYR A 57 25.69 28.48 1.70
CA TYR A 57 24.27 28.69 1.95
C TYR A 57 23.50 29.21 0.74
N ILE A 58 24.11 30.08 -0.09
CA ILE A 58 23.53 30.50 -1.37
C ILE A 58 23.33 29.27 -2.28
N ASN A 59 24.30 28.38 -2.32
CA ASN A 59 24.19 27.15 -3.11
C ASN A 59 23.03 26.27 -2.62
N ILE A 60 22.96 25.95 -1.34
CA ILE A 60 21.93 25.05 -0.77
C ILE A 60 20.52 25.66 -0.84
N LEU A 61 20.39 26.97 -0.53
CA LEU A 61 19.09 27.61 -0.40
C LEU A 61 18.54 28.14 -1.71
N ILE A 62 19.41 28.47 -2.66
CA ILE A 62 19.00 29.15 -3.90
C ILE A 62 19.35 28.31 -5.14
N TRP A 63 20.64 28.03 -5.39
CA TRP A 63 21.07 27.42 -6.66
C TRP A 63 20.60 25.98 -6.81
N VAL A 64 20.74 25.15 -5.79
CA VAL A 64 20.34 23.74 -5.84
C VAL A 64 18.81 23.61 -5.99
N PRO A 65 17.95 24.23 -5.16
CA PRO A 65 16.51 24.12 -5.33
C PRO A 65 16.00 24.68 -6.65
N LYS A 66 16.50 25.86 -7.08
CA LYS A 66 15.97 26.59 -8.23
C LYS A 66 16.47 26.05 -9.57
N PHE A 67 17.68 25.50 -9.62
CA PHE A 67 18.28 25.06 -10.88
C PHE A 67 18.48 23.54 -10.93
N LEU A 68 19.12 22.94 -9.93
CA LEU A 68 19.40 21.52 -9.98
C LEU A 68 18.14 20.67 -9.86
N PHE A 69 17.26 20.99 -8.91
CA PHE A 69 16.03 20.22 -8.69
C PHE A 69 14.94 20.48 -9.72
N GLU A 70 15.04 21.58 -10.48
CA GLU A 70 14.17 21.87 -11.62
C GLU A 70 14.75 21.37 -12.97
N ASN A 71 15.76 20.50 -12.95
CA ASN A 71 16.46 19.96 -14.14
C ASN A 71 17.13 21.02 -15.04
N LYS A 72 17.46 22.19 -14.50
CA LYS A 72 18.16 23.28 -15.21
C LYS A 72 19.68 23.17 -14.97
N ILE A 73 20.29 22.04 -15.33
CA ILE A 73 21.67 21.70 -14.99
C ILE A 73 22.67 22.75 -15.52
N ASN A 74 22.46 23.26 -16.72
CA ASN A 74 23.34 24.27 -17.32
C ASN A 74 23.38 25.57 -16.48
N LEU A 75 22.22 26.01 -15.97
CA LEU A 75 22.13 27.20 -15.11
C LEU A 75 22.75 26.94 -13.74
N PHE A 76 22.64 25.72 -13.21
CA PHE A 76 23.29 25.33 -11.97
C PHE A 76 24.82 25.39 -12.12
N VAL A 77 25.37 24.79 -13.16
CA VAL A 77 26.84 24.81 -13.44
C VAL A 77 27.32 26.24 -13.62
N LEU A 78 26.58 27.07 -14.38
CA LEU A 78 26.94 28.48 -14.60
C LEU A 78 26.91 29.27 -13.28
N SER A 79 25.93 29.04 -12.41
CA SER A 79 25.81 29.71 -11.10
C SER A 79 26.93 29.29 -10.14
N ALA A 80 27.28 28.00 -10.10
CA ALA A 80 28.40 27.49 -9.30
C ALA A 80 29.74 28.08 -9.77
N PHE A 81 29.99 28.10 -11.09
CA PHE A 81 31.15 28.70 -11.67
C PHE A 81 31.21 30.22 -11.41
N GLY A 82 30.11 30.92 -11.61
CA GLY A 82 30.00 32.35 -11.32
C GLY A 82 30.27 32.68 -9.85
N THR A 83 29.71 31.89 -8.91
CA THR A 83 29.97 32.03 -7.47
C THR A 83 31.48 31.85 -7.16
N THR A 84 32.11 30.85 -7.76
CA THR A 84 33.54 30.59 -7.59
C THR A 84 34.39 31.76 -8.12
N LEU A 85 34.04 32.29 -9.30
CA LEU A 85 34.74 33.47 -9.85
C LEU A 85 34.63 34.70 -8.96
N VAL A 86 33.41 34.96 -8.40
CA VAL A 86 33.16 36.07 -7.47
C VAL A 86 34.03 35.91 -6.20
N VAL A 87 34.11 34.73 -5.62
CA VAL A 87 34.93 34.46 -4.43
C VAL A 87 36.41 34.71 -4.74
N ILE A 88 36.88 34.22 -5.88
CA ILE A 88 38.30 34.43 -6.31
C ILE A 88 38.59 35.90 -6.51
N ALA A 89 37.70 36.64 -7.19
CA ALA A 89 37.88 38.07 -7.44
C ALA A 89 37.95 38.87 -6.13
N LEU A 90 37.08 38.52 -5.16
CA LEU A 90 37.07 39.17 -3.85
C LEU A 90 38.35 38.87 -3.05
N ILE A 91 38.84 37.64 -3.07
CA ILE A 91 40.09 37.26 -2.41
C ILE A 91 41.28 37.93 -3.10
N TRP A 92 41.32 37.94 -4.45
CA TRP A 92 42.35 38.67 -5.19
C TRP A 92 42.38 40.15 -4.81
N LEU A 93 41.23 40.82 -4.77
CA LEU A 93 41.09 42.22 -4.36
C LEU A 93 41.57 42.44 -2.91
N THR A 94 41.27 41.50 -2.02
CA THR A 94 41.70 41.54 -0.61
C THR A 94 43.25 41.43 -0.52
N GLU A 95 43.85 40.46 -1.22
CA GLU A 95 45.30 40.27 -1.24
C GLU A 95 46.02 41.49 -1.84
N TYR A 96 45.44 42.05 -2.92
CA TYR A 96 46.01 43.26 -3.56
C TYR A 96 45.89 44.48 -2.64
N SER A 97 44.72 44.71 -2.01
CA SER A 97 44.49 45.87 -1.16
C SER A 97 45.34 45.85 0.12
N LEU A 98 45.54 44.66 0.68
CA LEU A 98 46.36 44.47 1.89
C LEU A 98 47.86 44.34 1.59
N ASN A 99 48.29 44.40 0.34
CA ASN A 99 49.66 44.19 -0.07
C ASN A 99 50.28 42.89 0.49
N LEU A 100 49.42 41.85 0.61
CA LEU A 100 49.72 40.60 1.32
C LEU A 100 50.90 39.83 0.68
N PRO A 101 51.09 39.75 -0.65
CA PRO A 101 52.25 39.05 -1.23
C PRO A 101 53.59 39.61 -0.74
N THR A 102 53.73 40.94 -0.66
CA THR A 102 54.95 41.59 -0.16
C THR A 102 55.18 41.31 1.33
N LEU A 103 54.11 41.44 2.15
CA LEU A 103 54.22 41.17 3.59
C LEU A 103 54.57 39.69 3.88
N MET A 104 54.01 38.76 3.14
CA MET A 104 54.35 37.34 3.25
C MET A 104 55.77 37.05 2.81
N HIS A 105 56.23 37.66 1.72
CA HIS A 105 57.63 37.49 1.29
C HIS A 105 58.60 37.99 2.37
N GLN A 106 58.34 39.17 2.98
CA GLN A 106 59.16 39.71 4.10
C GLN A 106 59.12 38.79 5.33
N ALA A 107 58.00 38.20 5.65
CA ALA A 107 57.87 37.28 6.78
C ALA A 107 58.68 35.99 6.57
N PHE A 108 58.74 35.45 5.37
CA PHE A 108 59.51 34.23 5.06
C PHE A 108 60.97 34.47 4.75
N HIS A 109 61.35 35.70 4.30
CA HIS A 109 62.73 36.06 3.92
C HIS A 109 63.19 37.41 4.50
N PRO A 110 63.33 37.48 5.85
CA PRO A 110 63.58 38.75 6.56
C PRO A 110 64.93 39.39 6.14
N GLU A 111 65.90 38.59 5.61
CA GLU A 111 67.23 39.08 5.25
C GLU A 111 67.27 39.62 3.80
N LYS A 112 66.26 39.42 2.98
CA LYS A 112 66.26 39.87 1.57
C LYS A 112 65.32 41.07 1.43
N HIS A 113 65.88 42.27 1.60
CA HIS A 113 65.19 43.50 1.25
C HIS A 113 65.34 43.74 -0.26
N ILE A 114 64.27 43.48 -1.05
CA ILE A 114 64.23 43.78 -2.49
C ILE A 114 63.40 45.06 -2.67
N PRO A 115 64.08 46.22 -2.96
CA PRO A 115 63.35 47.47 -3.25
C PRO A 115 62.61 47.33 -4.60
N GLY A 116 61.26 47.51 -4.60
CA GLY A 116 60.51 47.58 -5.84
C GLY A 116 59.71 46.33 -6.21
N GLU A 117 59.44 45.43 -5.26
CA GLU A 117 58.64 44.23 -5.55
C GLU A 117 57.21 44.59 -5.99
N SER A 118 56.81 43.99 -7.08
CA SER A 118 55.48 44.17 -7.70
C SER A 118 54.38 43.74 -6.74
N LYS A 119 53.33 44.58 -6.57
CA LYS A 119 52.08 44.26 -5.87
C LYS A 119 51.27 43.18 -6.55
N SER A 120 51.86 42.40 -7.48
CA SER A 120 51.17 41.37 -8.22
C SER A 120 50.83 40.16 -7.36
N VAL A 121 49.55 39.83 -7.29
CA VAL A 121 49.10 38.60 -6.63
C VAL A 121 49.43 37.42 -7.55
N PRO A 122 50.27 36.47 -7.14
CA PRO A 122 50.65 35.35 -8.00
C PRO A 122 49.45 34.38 -8.16
N LEU A 123 49.27 33.84 -9.38
CA LEU A 123 48.14 32.97 -9.70
C LEU A 123 48.07 31.73 -8.79
N TRP A 124 49.20 31.21 -8.35
CA TRP A 124 49.21 30.06 -7.43
C TRP A 124 48.52 30.35 -6.07
N ALA A 125 48.53 31.60 -5.61
CA ALA A 125 47.88 32.01 -4.36
C ALA A 125 46.35 31.86 -4.43
N LEU A 126 45.77 31.87 -5.63
CA LEU A 126 44.33 31.72 -5.86
C LEU A 126 43.89 30.25 -6.04
N THR A 127 44.83 29.31 -6.15
CA THR A 127 44.51 27.89 -6.36
C THR A 127 43.77 27.29 -5.15
N PHE A 128 44.22 27.58 -3.95
CA PHE A 128 43.56 27.09 -2.74
C PHE A 128 42.12 27.64 -2.56
N PRO A 129 41.86 28.95 -2.67
CA PRO A 129 40.49 29.50 -2.67
C PRO A 129 39.60 28.92 -3.77
N PHE A 130 40.17 28.63 -4.97
CA PHE A 130 39.41 28.02 -6.07
C PHE A 130 38.92 26.62 -5.72
N PHE A 131 39.83 25.71 -5.39
CA PHE A 131 39.48 24.32 -5.13
C PHE A 131 38.64 24.18 -3.85
N SER A 132 38.92 24.95 -2.82
CA SER A 132 38.16 24.91 -1.56
C SER A 132 36.73 25.47 -1.73
N THR A 133 36.54 26.47 -2.58
CA THR A 133 35.18 26.95 -2.90
C THR A 133 34.37 25.90 -3.68
N LEU A 134 35.00 25.28 -4.70
CA LEU A 134 34.35 24.18 -5.42
C LEU A 134 34.00 23.00 -4.51
N MET A 135 34.89 22.67 -3.58
CA MET A 135 34.64 21.63 -2.57
C MET A 135 33.46 21.99 -1.66
N ALA A 136 33.41 23.24 -1.17
CA ALA A 136 32.31 23.71 -0.35
C ALA A 136 30.95 23.65 -1.10
N LEU A 137 30.91 24.07 -2.36
CA LEU A 137 29.73 23.97 -3.21
C LEU A 137 29.33 22.50 -3.46
N GLY A 138 30.31 21.62 -3.73
CA GLY A 138 30.09 20.18 -3.95
C GLY A 138 29.51 19.51 -2.71
N ILE A 139 30.06 19.76 -1.54
CA ILE A 139 29.53 19.25 -0.25
C ILE A 139 28.11 19.75 -0.03
N GLY A 140 27.84 21.04 -0.20
CA GLY A 140 26.52 21.63 -0.06
C GLY A 140 25.50 20.98 -1.01
N THR A 141 25.87 20.79 -2.27
CA THR A 141 25.03 20.15 -3.27
C THR A 141 24.71 18.70 -2.90
N THR A 142 25.72 17.94 -2.44
CA THR A 142 25.53 16.55 -2.00
C THR A 142 24.58 16.46 -0.80
N ILE A 143 24.76 17.32 0.19
CA ILE A 143 23.87 17.36 1.38
C ILE A 143 22.43 17.63 0.95
N ALA A 144 22.20 18.65 0.11
CA ALA A 144 20.87 19.00 -0.37
C ALA A 144 20.23 17.85 -1.19
N ALA A 145 21.01 17.20 -2.06
CA ALA A 145 20.55 16.07 -2.86
C ALA A 145 20.15 14.86 -2.00
N VAL A 146 20.94 14.53 -0.98
CA VAL A 146 20.64 13.43 -0.03
C VAL A 146 19.38 13.75 0.77
N GLN A 147 19.25 14.98 1.30
CA GLN A 147 18.06 15.39 2.05
C GLN A 147 16.80 15.32 1.19
N LYS A 148 16.85 15.78 -0.06
CA LYS A 148 15.74 15.66 -0.99
C LYS A 148 15.39 14.20 -1.28
N SER A 149 16.38 13.37 -1.59
CA SER A 149 16.17 11.95 -1.86
C SER A 149 15.51 11.22 -0.68
N GLN A 150 15.95 11.50 0.55
CA GLN A 150 15.33 10.93 1.76
C GLN A 150 13.88 11.38 1.92
N LYS A 151 13.61 12.68 1.73
CA LYS A 151 12.25 13.22 1.80
C LYS A 151 11.33 12.59 0.74
N ASP A 152 11.80 12.49 -0.50
CA ASP A 152 11.02 11.89 -1.60
C ASP A 152 10.76 10.40 -1.35
N THR A 153 11.71 9.69 -0.75
CA THR A 153 11.55 8.28 -0.37
C THR A 153 10.48 8.11 0.72
N LEU A 154 10.50 8.95 1.76
CA LEU A 154 9.51 8.92 2.82
C LEU A 154 8.10 9.21 2.29
N LEU A 155 7.95 10.22 1.43
CA LEU A 155 6.66 10.55 0.81
C LEU A 155 6.12 9.38 -0.04
N ARG A 156 6.98 8.73 -0.83
CA ARG A 156 6.58 7.55 -1.62
C ARG A 156 6.16 6.36 -0.75
N GLN A 157 6.83 6.14 0.39
CA GLN A 157 6.46 5.10 1.33
C GLN A 157 5.10 5.38 1.97
N GLU A 158 4.85 6.63 2.36
CA GLU A 158 3.56 7.06 2.92
C GLU A 158 2.42 6.91 1.92
N GLU A 159 2.62 7.35 0.66
CA GLU A 159 1.64 7.17 -0.41
C GLU A 159 1.37 5.68 -0.71
N ALA A 160 2.41 4.84 -0.72
CA ALA A 160 2.25 3.39 -0.95
C ALA A 160 1.46 2.72 0.18
N LEU A 161 1.73 3.10 1.44
CA LEU A 161 0.98 2.61 2.59
C LEU A 161 -0.49 3.04 2.55
N LEU A 162 -0.75 4.30 2.22
CA LEU A 162 -2.11 4.83 2.08
C LEU A 162 -2.90 4.08 0.99
N ARG A 163 -2.30 3.88 -0.18
CA ARG A 163 -2.92 3.10 -1.27
C ARG A 163 -3.30 1.69 -0.82
N LYS A 164 -2.36 0.98 -0.16
CA LYS A 164 -2.61 -0.36 0.36
C LYS A 164 -3.77 -0.40 1.36
N THR A 165 -3.84 0.59 2.25
CA THR A 165 -4.93 0.70 3.24
C THR A 165 -6.29 0.93 2.56
N LEU A 166 -6.34 1.81 1.55
CA LEU A 166 -7.56 2.08 0.80
C LEU A 166 -8.04 0.87 -0.01
N GLU A 167 -7.13 0.13 -0.64
CA GLU A 167 -7.45 -1.11 -1.34
C GLU A 167 -8.03 -2.16 -0.39
N GLN A 168 -7.43 -2.33 0.78
CA GLN A 168 -7.92 -3.26 1.80
C GLN A 168 -9.31 -2.85 2.33
N GLN A 169 -9.54 -1.56 2.59
CA GLN A 169 -10.86 -1.05 2.99
C GLN A 169 -11.90 -1.28 1.89
N ARG A 170 -11.56 -1.04 0.63
CA ARG A 170 -12.44 -1.30 -0.51
C ARG A 170 -12.84 -2.77 -0.59
N THR A 171 -11.87 -3.68 -0.50
CA THR A 171 -12.10 -5.13 -0.54
C THR A 171 -12.99 -5.58 0.63
N ASN A 172 -12.72 -5.09 1.85
CA ASN A 172 -13.54 -5.40 3.02
C ASN A 172 -14.97 -4.87 2.91
N SER A 173 -15.14 -3.65 2.37
CA SER A 173 -16.46 -3.07 2.13
C SER A 173 -17.25 -3.87 1.09
N GLU A 174 -16.58 -4.31 0.03
CA GLU A 174 -17.17 -5.14 -1.02
C GLU A 174 -17.59 -6.52 -0.49
N LEU A 175 -16.72 -7.17 0.30
CA LEU A 175 -17.07 -8.42 0.99
C LEU A 175 -18.25 -8.24 1.95
N SER A 176 -18.28 -7.16 2.71
CA SER A 176 -19.39 -6.84 3.62
C SER A 176 -20.69 -6.61 2.86
N PHE A 177 -20.63 -5.90 1.72
CA PHE A 177 -21.80 -5.72 0.85
C PHE A 177 -22.31 -7.05 0.28
N LEU A 178 -21.40 -7.92 -0.18
CA LEU A 178 -21.75 -9.26 -0.67
C LEU A 178 -22.32 -10.15 0.44
N LYS A 179 -21.83 -10.05 1.67
CA LYS A 179 -22.39 -10.74 2.85
C LYS A 179 -23.78 -10.21 3.21
N ALA A 180 -24.04 -8.91 3.08
CA ALA A 180 -25.32 -8.27 3.42
C ALA A 180 -26.46 -8.58 2.43
N GLN A 181 -26.17 -9.21 1.29
CA GLN A 181 -27.18 -9.67 0.33
C GLN A 181 -27.98 -10.91 0.80
N ILE A 182 -27.87 -11.26 2.09
CA ILE A 182 -28.71 -12.28 2.72
C ILE A 182 -30.17 -11.80 2.62
N ASN A 183 -30.97 -12.60 1.97
CA ASN A 183 -32.33 -12.28 1.59
C ASN A 183 -33.26 -12.12 2.86
N PRO A 184 -33.50 -10.87 3.38
CA PRO A 184 -34.40 -10.70 4.54
C PRO A 184 -35.83 -11.20 4.26
N HIS A 185 -36.23 -11.17 3.02
CA HIS A 185 -37.54 -11.64 2.56
C HIS A 185 -37.71 -13.15 2.79
N PHE A 186 -36.63 -13.95 2.69
CA PHE A 186 -36.70 -15.37 3.06
C PHE A 186 -37.10 -15.56 4.54
N PHE A 187 -36.46 -14.83 5.45
CA PHE A 187 -36.72 -14.95 6.88
C PHE A 187 -38.15 -14.51 7.23
N PHE A 188 -38.63 -13.40 6.68
CA PHE A 188 -39.99 -12.95 6.89
C PHE A 188 -41.04 -13.94 6.35
N ASN A 189 -40.82 -14.46 5.14
CA ASN A 189 -41.72 -15.44 4.55
C ASN A 189 -41.75 -16.77 5.34
N THR A 190 -40.58 -17.22 5.81
CA THR A 190 -40.47 -18.43 6.59
C THR A 190 -41.18 -18.26 7.93
N LEU A 191 -41.02 -17.10 8.58
CA LEU A 191 -41.75 -16.82 9.84
C LEU A 191 -43.28 -16.81 9.65
N ASN A 192 -43.77 -16.18 8.56
CA ASN A 192 -45.18 -16.19 8.22
C ASN A 192 -45.72 -17.62 7.98
N ASN A 193 -44.95 -18.48 7.34
CA ASN A 193 -45.32 -19.87 7.12
C ASN A 193 -45.35 -20.67 8.43
N ILE A 194 -44.38 -20.45 9.31
CA ILE A 194 -44.32 -21.07 10.63
C ILE A 194 -45.55 -20.62 11.43
N TYR A 195 -45.95 -19.34 11.37
CA TYR A 195 -47.15 -18.84 12.00
C TYR A 195 -48.40 -19.55 11.47
N ALA A 196 -48.56 -19.67 10.16
CA ALA A 196 -49.67 -20.42 9.57
C ALA A 196 -49.68 -21.90 10.02
N LEU A 197 -48.50 -22.51 10.13
CA LEU A 197 -48.33 -23.89 10.56
C LEU A 197 -48.75 -24.11 12.02
N THR A 198 -48.72 -23.09 12.89
CA THR A 198 -49.19 -23.19 14.28
C THR A 198 -50.68 -23.57 14.38
N MET A 199 -51.48 -23.19 13.37
CA MET A 199 -52.90 -23.50 13.30
C MET A 199 -53.19 -24.93 12.81
N LEU A 200 -52.20 -25.57 12.16
CA LEU A 200 -52.34 -26.89 11.55
C LEU A 200 -51.63 -27.99 12.36
N ASN A 201 -50.40 -27.73 12.75
CA ASN A 201 -49.55 -28.68 13.47
C ASN A 201 -48.55 -27.95 14.36
N VAL A 202 -48.86 -27.88 15.65
CA VAL A 202 -48.05 -27.16 16.65
C VAL A 202 -46.63 -27.77 16.77
N GLU A 203 -46.50 -29.09 16.70
CA GLU A 203 -45.19 -29.74 16.86
C GLU A 203 -44.30 -29.44 15.64
N SER A 204 -44.80 -29.53 14.42
CA SER A 204 -44.09 -29.16 13.21
C SER A 204 -43.71 -27.67 13.22
N SER A 205 -44.59 -26.80 13.70
CA SER A 205 -44.28 -25.36 13.85
C SER A 205 -43.15 -25.13 14.85
N ARG A 206 -43.15 -25.84 15.99
CA ARG A 206 -42.08 -25.75 16.99
C ARG A 206 -40.72 -26.18 16.41
N GLN A 207 -40.70 -27.29 15.69
CA GLN A 207 -39.49 -27.77 15.02
C GLN A 207 -38.98 -26.77 13.96
N ALA A 208 -39.84 -26.21 13.15
CA ALA A 208 -39.52 -25.19 12.17
C ALA A 208 -38.95 -23.92 12.82
N LEU A 209 -39.52 -23.48 13.94
CA LEU A 209 -39.01 -22.30 14.67
C LEU A 209 -37.61 -22.55 15.25
N LEU A 210 -37.33 -23.75 15.75
CA LEU A 210 -35.99 -24.11 16.22
C LEU A 210 -34.94 -24.09 15.08
N LYS A 211 -35.32 -24.63 13.90
CA LYS A 211 -34.43 -24.58 12.70
C LYS A 211 -34.22 -23.14 12.27
N LEU A 212 -35.23 -22.31 12.19
CA LEU A 212 -35.11 -20.90 11.85
C LEU A 212 -34.20 -20.16 12.84
N SER A 213 -34.34 -20.42 14.14
CA SER A 213 -33.50 -19.83 15.18
C SER A 213 -32.00 -20.22 15.02
N ARG A 214 -31.73 -21.51 14.69
CA ARG A 214 -30.34 -21.95 14.40
C ARG A 214 -29.80 -21.25 13.18
N MET A 215 -30.55 -21.16 12.10
CA MET A 215 -30.17 -20.45 10.88
C MET A 215 -29.90 -18.98 11.16
N MET A 216 -30.77 -18.28 11.90
CA MET A 216 -30.55 -16.88 12.26
C MET A 216 -29.26 -16.70 13.07
N ARG A 217 -28.96 -17.60 14.01
CA ARG A 217 -27.72 -17.57 14.79
C ARG A 217 -26.51 -17.72 13.90
N TYR A 218 -26.53 -18.69 12.99
CA TYR A 218 -25.45 -18.88 12.02
C TYR A 218 -25.21 -17.61 11.19
N VAL A 219 -26.28 -17.01 10.66
CA VAL A 219 -26.24 -15.79 9.86
C VAL A 219 -25.72 -14.59 10.66
N LEU A 220 -26.13 -14.42 11.92
CA LEU A 220 -25.76 -13.25 12.72
C LEU A 220 -24.35 -13.34 13.32
N TYR A 221 -23.89 -14.54 13.67
CA TYR A 221 -22.64 -14.72 14.40
C TYR A 221 -21.56 -15.45 13.60
N ASP A 222 -21.90 -16.54 12.91
CA ASP A 222 -20.89 -17.36 12.24
C ASP A 222 -20.46 -16.76 10.90
N THR A 223 -21.34 -16.04 10.20
CA THR A 223 -20.96 -15.34 8.96
C THR A 223 -20.05 -14.12 9.18
N GLN A 224 -19.87 -13.67 10.42
CA GLN A 224 -18.91 -12.62 10.77
C GLN A 224 -17.47 -13.15 10.81
N LYS A 225 -17.29 -14.45 10.90
CA LYS A 225 -15.97 -15.11 10.82
C LYS A 225 -15.53 -15.20 9.37
N ASP A 226 -14.24 -15.17 9.14
CA ASP A 226 -13.70 -15.36 7.79
C ASP A 226 -13.94 -16.76 7.27
N MET A 227 -13.86 -17.76 8.14
CA MET A 227 -14.03 -19.19 7.85
C MET A 227 -14.89 -19.87 8.92
N VAL A 228 -15.63 -20.90 8.49
CA VAL A 228 -16.46 -21.78 9.36
C VAL A 228 -16.15 -23.25 9.06
N LEU A 229 -16.56 -24.14 9.95
CA LEU A 229 -16.44 -25.58 9.70
C LEU A 229 -17.44 -26.03 8.64
N LEU A 230 -17.04 -26.96 7.75
CA LEU A 230 -17.90 -27.54 6.72
C LEU A 230 -19.15 -28.18 7.33
N SER A 231 -19.03 -28.79 8.50
CA SER A 231 -20.19 -29.35 9.26
C SER A 231 -21.23 -28.29 9.60
N GLN A 232 -20.81 -27.05 9.94
CA GLN A 232 -21.72 -25.95 10.26
C GLN A 232 -22.46 -25.47 9.01
N GLU A 233 -21.74 -25.33 7.88
CA GLU A 233 -22.35 -24.94 6.59
C GLU A 233 -23.35 -26.01 6.11
N ILE A 234 -22.99 -27.30 6.23
CA ILE A 234 -23.89 -28.41 5.88
C ILE A 234 -25.15 -28.39 6.77
N ALA A 235 -25.00 -28.16 8.08
CA ALA A 235 -26.14 -28.09 9.00
C ALA A 235 -27.04 -26.90 8.64
N PHE A 236 -26.48 -25.75 8.30
CA PHE A 236 -27.23 -24.59 7.84
C PHE A 236 -27.99 -24.88 6.54
N ILE A 237 -27.37 -25.49 5.54
CA ILE A 237 -28.03 -25.87 4.27
C ILE A 237 -29.14 -26.91 4.52
N GLN A 238 -28.94 -27.84 5.43
CA GLN A 238 -29.97 -28.82 5.80
C GLN A 238 -31.18 -28.13 6.41
N ASP A 239 -30.95 -27.25 7.42
CA ASP A 239 -32.07 -26.50 8.04
C ASP A 239 -32.80 -25.63 6.99
N TYR A 240 -32.09 -25.04 6.02
CA TYR A 240 -32.65 -24.28 4.91
C TYR A 240 -33.56 -25.16 4.04
N ILE A 241 -33.07 -26.32 3.59
CA ILE A 241 -33.82 -27.27 2.76
C ILE A 241 -35.11 -27.72 3.48
N GLU A 242 -34.99 -28.11 4.76
CA GLU A 242 -36.08 -28.58 5.55
C GLU A 242 -37.16 -27.49 5.78
N LEU A 243 -36.77 -26.23 5.97
CA LEU A 243 -37.71 -25.10 6.03
C LEU A 243 -38.35 -24.79 4.68
N MET A 244 -37.63 -24.94 3.58
CA MET A 244 -38.19 -24.78 2.24
C MET A 244 -39.21 -25.88 1.92
N GLN A 245 -38.97 -27.12 2.35
CA GLN A 245 -39.88 -28.26 2.15
C GLN A 245 -41.26 -28.04 2.78
N LEU A 246 -41.35 -27.30 3.89
CA LEU A 246 -42.65 -26.97 4.52
C LEU A 246 -43.59 -26.14 3.63
N ARG A 247 -43.07 -25.58 2.55
CA ARG A 247 -43.82 -24.72 1.62
C ARG A 247 -44.14 -25.42 0.29
N LEU A 248 -43.63 -26.63 0.13
CA LEU A 248 -43.75 -27.36 -1.14
C LEU A 248 -44.83 -28.42 -1.07
N THR A 249 -45.35 -28.77 -2.22
CA THR A 249 -46.26 -29.88 -2.38
C THR A 249 -45.51 -31.19 -2.60
N ASP A 250 -46.20 -32.32 -2.49
CA ASP A 250 -45.64 -33.66 -2.70
C ASP A 250 -45.12 -33.88 -4.15
N LYS A 251 -45.35 -32.92 -5.04
CA LYS A 251 -44.82 -32.95 -6.43
C LYS A 251 -43.34 -32.62 -6.53
N VAL A 252 -42.71 -32.14 -5.46
CA VAL A 252 -41.31 -31.73 -5.46
C VAL A 252 -40.46 -32.76 -4.74
N GLU A 253 -39.63 -33.47 -5.50
CA GLU A 253 -38.67 -34.45 -4.95
C GLU A 253 -37.34 -33.71 -4.62
N ILE A 254 -36.89 -33.81 -3.36
CA ILE A 254 -35.64 -33.19 -2.93
C ILE A 254 -34.70 -34.27 -2.38
N SER A 255 -33.49 -34.32 -2.89
CA SER A 255 -32.42 -35.18 -2.38
C SER A 255 -31.24 -34.35 -1.91
N PHE A 256 -30.73 -34.61 -0.69
CA PHE A 256 -29.57 -33.98 -0.12
C PHE A 256 -28.57 -35.04 0.32
N GLN A 257 -27.45 -35.15 -0.39
CA GLN A 257 -26.38 -36.11 -0.11
C GLN A 257 -25.19 -35.39 0.52
N LYS A 258 -24.76 -35.88 1.68
CA LYS A 258 -23.62 -35.35 2.46
C LYS A 258 -22.42 -36.25 2.31
N PRO A 259 -21.19 -35.72 2.46
CA PRO A 259 -19.99 -36.55 2.50
C PRO A 259 -20.04 -37.57 3.63
N THR A 260 -19.64 -38.80 3.34
CA THR A 260 -19.54 -39.88 4.34
C THR A 260 -18.24 -40.66 4.11
N PRO A 261 -17.23 -40.61 5.02
CA PRO A 261 -17.20 -39.80 6.24
C PRO A 261 -17.03 -38.30 6.00
N LEU A 262 -17.63 -37.46 6.84
CA LEU A 262 -17.40 -36.02 6.83
C LEU A 262 -16.12 -35.70 7.59
N ARG A 263 -15.19 -35.01 6.93
CA ARG A 263 -13.99 -34.40 7.55
C ARG A 263 -14.23 -32.91 7.70
N ASP A 264 -14.12 -32.42 8.93
CA ASP A 264 -14.28 -30.98 9.15
C ASP A 264 -13.08 -30.21 8.61
N VAL A 265 -13.35 -29.34 7.67
CA VAL A 265 -12.42 -28.39 7.05
C VAL A 265 -13.01 -27.01 7.13
N GLN A 266 -12.17 -25.99 7.06
CA GLN A 266 -12.64 -24.60 7.08
C GLN A 266 -13.04 -24.16 5.68
N ILE A 267 -14.21 -23.57 5.55
CA ILE A 267 -14.72 -22.96 4.31
C ILE A 267 -15.33 -21.58 4.59
N ALA A 268 -15.46 -20.77 3.56
CA ALA A 268 -16.12 -19.48 3.68
C ALA A 268 -17.61 -19.67 4.01
N PRO A 269 -18.17 -18.95 5.00
CA PRO A 269 -19.57 -19.10 5.39
C PRO A 269 -20.50 -18.71 4.24
N MET A 270 -21.66 -19.36 4.14
CA MET A 270 -22.71 -19.11 3.14
C MET A 270 -22.24 -19.18 1.68
N ILE A 271 -21.23 -19.98 1.39
CA ILE A 271 -20.73 -20.13 0.00
C ILE A 271 -21.61 -21.07 -0.82
N LEU A 272 -22.31 -22.00 -0.15
CA LEU A 272 -23.18 -23.00 -0.78
C LEU A 272 -24.61 -22.49 -0.97
N LEU A 273 -25.09 -21.61 -0.11
CA LEU A 273 -26.48 -21.14 -0.09
C LEU A 273 -26.96 -20.57 -1.44
N PRO A 274 -26.22 -19.74 -2.17
CA PRO A 274 -26.71 -19.15 -3.43
C PRO A 274 -27.08 -20.20 -4.48
N PHE A 275 -26.36 -21.31 -4.53
CA PHE A 275 -26.66 -22.40 -5.46
C PHE A 275 -27.91 -23.16 -5.08
N VAL A 276 -28.10 -23.40 -3.78
CA VAL A 276 -29.28 -24.06 -3.24
C VAL A 276 -30.50 -23.15 -3.38
N GLU A 277 -30.38 -21.87 -3.04
CA GLU A 277 -31.46 -20.87 -3.20
C GLU A 277 -31.90 -20.77 -4.67
N ASN A 278 -30.96 -20.75 -5.60
CA ASN A 278 -31.23 -20.75 -7.05
C ASN A 278 -32.02 -22.00 -7.49
N ALA A 279 -31.64 -23.17 -6.97
CA ALA A 279 -32.33 -24.41 -7.29
C ALA A 279 -33.79 -24.39 -6.82
N PHE A 280 -34.07 -23.88 -5.61
CA PHE A 280 -35.45 -23.72 -5.12
C PHE A 280 -36.22 -22.64 -5.86
N LYS A 281 -35.59 -21.54 -6.24
CA LYS A 281 -36.25 -20.43 -6.94
C LYS A 281 -36.67 -20.79 -8.36
N HIS A 282 -35.84 -21.56 -9.07
CA HIS A 282 -36.02 -21.84 -10.48
C HIS A 282 -36.42 -23.30 -10.79
N GLY A 283 -36.18 -24.23 -9.84
CA GLY A 283 -36.39 -25.65 -10.03
C GLY A 283 -37.75 -26.14 -9.48
N VAL A 284 -38.60 -25.25 -8.97
CA VAL A 284 -39.91 -25.61 -8.38
C VAL A 284 -41.04 -25.06 -9.21
N SER A 285 -42.03 -25.90 -9.48
CA SER A 285 -43.31 -25.54 -10.13
C SER A 285 -44.49 -25.99 -9.29
N SER A 286 -45.51 -25.17 -9.20
CA SER A 286 -46.81 -25.55 -8.58
C SER A 286 -47.61 -26.49 -9.49
N LEU A 287 -47.33 -26.49 -10.78
CA LEU A 287 -48.10 -27.23 -11.80
C LEU A 287 -47.46 -28.57 -12.15
N HIS A 288 -46.12 -28.61 -12.25
CA HIS A 288 -45.39 -29.76 -12.74
C HIS A 288 -44.55 -30.44 -11.67
N ALA A 289 -44.29 -31.75 -11.85
CA ALA A 289 -43.35 -32.48 -11.01
C ALA A 289 -41.95 -31.84 -11.14
N SER A 290 -41.29 -31.68 -10.01
CA SER A 290 -39.99 -30.98 -9.89
C SER A 290 -39.01 -31.85 -9.12
N ARG A 291 -37.75 -31.76 -9.49
CA ARG A 291 -36.65 -32.47 -8.79
C ARG A 291 -35.54 -31.50 -8.46
N ILE A 292 -35.05 -31.52 -7.22
CA ILE A 292 -33.84 -30.82 -6.77
C ILE A 292 -32.91 -31.86 -6.15
N SER A 293 -31.70 -31.92 -6.65
CA SER A 293 -30.66 -32.80 -6.11
C SER A 293 -29.43 -31.99 -5.72
N ILE A 294 -29.03 -32.10 -4.47
CA ILE A 294 -27.84 -31.43 -3.90
C ILE A 294 -26.91 -32.53 -3.40
N ALA A 295 -25.71 -32.60 -3.93
CA ALA A 295 -24.72 -33.61 -3.55
C ALA A 295 -23.40 -32.92 -3.21
N LEU A 296 -22.88 -33.19 -2.01
CA LEU A 296 -21.57 -32.79 -1.57
C LEU A 296 -20.68 -34.04 -1.46
N GLN A 297 -19.51 -33.97 -2.10
CA GLN A 297 -18.49 -35.01 -2.02
C GLN A 297 -17.18 -34.39 -1.54
N GLN A 298 -16.50 -35.06 -0.65
CA GLN A 298 -15.24 -34.59 -0.10
C GLN A 298 -14.12 -35.59 -0.44
N GLN A 299 -13.05 -35.08 -1.03
CA GLN A 299 -11.79 -35.78 -1.26
C GLN A 299 -10.67 -35.11 -0.46
N PRO A 300 -9.49 -35.72 -0.29
CA PRO A 300 -8.38 -35.05 0.37
C PRO A 300 -8.02 -33.73 -0.33
N GLY A 301 -8.14 -32.61 0.40
CA GLY A 301 -7.87 -31.26 -0.11
C GLY A 301 -8.94 -30.68 -1.05
N GLN A 302 -10.07 -31.35 -1.30
CA GLN A 302 -11.05 -30.91 -2.27
C GLN A 302 -12.49 -31.12 -1.80
N LEU A 303 -13.35 -30.14 -2.02
CA LEU A 303 -14.81 -30.24 -1.85
C LEU A 303 -15.49 -30.06 -3.19
N GLU A 304 -16.27 -31.05 -3.59
CA GLU A 304 -17.11 -31.02 -4.78
C GLU A 304 -18.57 -30.85 -4.40
N VAL A 305 -19.26 -29.90 -5.04
CA VAL A 305 -20.66 -29.57 -4.81
C VAL A 305 -21.39 -29.60 -6.14
N LYS A 306 -22.41 -30.45 -6.25
CA LYS A 306 -23.29 -30.56 -7.41
C LYS A 306 -24.71 -30.21 -7.01
N VAL A 307 -25.28 -29.22 -7.65
CA VAL A 307 -26.69 -28.82 -7.47
C VAL A 307 -27.40 -28.95 -8.81
N ARG A 308 -28.45 -29.77 -8.84
CA ARG A 308 -29.28 -29.97 -10.04
C ARG A 308 -30.71 -29.59 -9.71
N ASN A 309 -31.41 -29.02 -10.66
CA ASN A 309 -32.83 -28.77 -10.56
C ASN A 309 -33.50 -28.87 -11.93
N THR A 310 -34.77 -29.21 -11.93
CA THR A 310 -35.62 -29.21 -13.12
C THR A 310 -35.72 -27.81 -13.74
N MET A 311 -35.71 -27.72 -15.06
CA MET A 311 -35.93 -26.49 -15.84
C MET A 311 -37.35 -26.48 -16.43
N PHE A 312 -37.97 -25.30 -16.42
CA PHE A 312 -39.30 -25.10 -17.02
C PHE A 312 -39.22 -24.10 -18.17
N SER A 313 -39.72 -24.48 -19.35
CA SER A 313 -39.59 -23.69 -20.60
C SER A 313 -40.33 -22.33 -20.53
N GLU A 314 -41.37 -22.19 -19.72
CA GLU A 314 -42.09 -20.92 -19.54
C GLU A 314 -41.32 -19.86 -18.78
N GLN A 315 -40.36 -20.25 -17.95
CA GLN A 315 -39.52 -19.32 -17.18
C GLN A 315 -38.35 -18.72 -17.96
N ASN A 316 -38.01 -19.29 -19.11
CA ASN A 316 -36.87 -18.81 -19.92
C ASN A 316 -37.05 -17.38 -20.46
N LYS A 317 -38.26 -16.87 -20.59
CA LYS A 317 -38.55 -15.49 -21.05
C LYS A 317 -38.30 -14.41 -19.97
N SER A 318 -38.33 -14.78 -18.67
CA SER A 318 -38.05 -13.88 -17.56
C SER A 318 -36.61 -13.96 -17.08
N LEU A 319 -35.82 -14.92 -17.58
CA LEU A 319 -34.41 -15.15 -17.24
C LEU A 319 -33.46 -14.09 -17.79
N GLU A 320 -33.83 -13.41 -18.90
CA GLU A 320 -32.96 -12.41 -19.53
C GLU A 320 -32.81 -11.11 -18.75
N GLN A 321 -33.70 -10.77 -17.81
CA GLN A 321 -33.67 -9.47 -17.12
C GLN A 321 -33.29 -9.46 -15.62
N GLY A 322 -33.11 -10.62 -14.96
CA GLY A 322 -32.87 -10.64 -13.51
C GLY A 322 -31.93 -11.73 -12.98
N ASN A 323 -31.57 -12.73 -13.73
CA ASN A 323 -30.94 -13.96 -13.23
C ASN A 323 -29.39 -13.96 -13.23
N GLY A 324 -28.74 -13.02 -13.88
CA GLY A 324 -27.27 -12.94 -13.87
C GLY A 324 -26.67 -12.48 -12.54
N ILE A 325 -27.40 -11.70 -11.76
CA ILE A 325 -26.84 -10.98 -10.59
C ILE A 325 -26.40 -11.94 -9.48
N GLY A 326 -27.18 -12.98 -9.18
CA GLY A 326 -26.86 -13.92 -8.10
C GLY A 326 -25.60 -14.74 -8.37
N LEU A 327 -25.49 -15.34 -9.54
CA LEU A 327 -24.33 -16.13 -9.97
C LEU A 327 -23.09 -15.25 -10.17
N VAL A 328 -23.25 -14.06 -10.74
CA VAL A 328 -22.16 -13.09 -10.90
C VAL A 328 -21.60 -12.68 -9.52
N ASN A 329 -22.48 -12.38 -8.57
CA ASN A 329 -22.06 -12.03 -7.21
C ASN A 329 -21.37 -13.21 -6.50
N THR A 330 -21.89 -14.43 -6.70
CA THR A 330 -21.27 -15.65 -6.13
C THR A 330 -19.90 -15.90 -6.74
N ARG A 331 -19.74 -15.76 -8.05
CA ARG A 331 -18.43 -15.89 -8.74
C ARG A 331 -17.45 -14.85 -8.20
N ARG A 332 -17.85 -13.59 -8.13
CA ARG A 332 -17.01 -12.52 -7.58
C ARG A 332 -16.58 -12.79 -6.13
N ARG A 333 -17.49 -13.37 -5.35
CA ARG A 333 -17.18 -13.77 -3.96
C ARG A 333 -16.18 -14.93 -3.92
N LEU A 334 -16.30 -15.91 -4.82
CA LEU A 334 -15.35 -16.99 -4.98
C LEU A 334 -13.97 -16.47 -5.42
N ASP A 335 -13.91 -15.53 -6.37
CA ASP A 335 -12.67 -14.90 -6.82
C ASP A 335 -11.93 -14.19 -5.66
N LEU A 336 -12.68 -13.57 -4.75
CA LEU A 336 -12.11 -12.86 -3.59
C LEU A 336 -11.65 -13.80 -2.46
N LEU A 337 -12.37 -14.91 -2.24
CA LEU A 337 -12.13 -15.82 -1.11
C LEU A 337 -11.28 -17.03 -1.46
N TYR A 338 -11.29 -17.45 -2.72
CA TYR A 338 -10.58 -18.62 -3.25
C TYR A 338 -9.87 -18.27 -4.57
N PRO A 339 -8.97 -17.27 -4.61
CA PRO A 339 -8.29 -16.88 -5.85
C PRO A 339 -7.50 -18.06 -6.40
N ASP A 340 -7.82 -18.50 -7.64
CA ASP A 340 -7.22 -19.65 -8.33
C ASP A 340 -7.42 -21.02 -7.66
N HIS A 341 -8.22 -21.11 -6.58
CA HIS A 341 -8.50 -22.33 -5.82
C HIS A 341 -9.95 -22.82 -5.97
N TYR A 342 -10.66 -22.44 -7.02
CA TYR A 342 -11.99 -22.97 -7.29
C TYR A 342 -12.23 -23.17 -8.79
N ASN A 343 -13.17 -24.06 -9.09
CA ASN A 343 -13.73 -24.18 -10.44
C ASN A 343 -15.26 -24.21 -10.34
N LEU A 344 -15.92 -23.30 -11.07
CA LEU A 344 -17.37 -23.20 -11.12
C LEU A 344 -17.85 -23.34 -12.56
N SER A 345 -18.54 -24.43 -12.85
CA SER A 345 -19.21 -24.66 -14.11
C SER A 345 -20.74 -24.70 -13.94
N VAL A 346 -21.43 -24.16 -14.94
CA VAL A 346 -22.88 -24.14 -15.01
C VAL A 346 -23.27 -24.68 -16.38
N ALA A 347 -24.17 -25.66 -16.39
CA ALA A 347 -24.63 -26.28 -17.61
C ALA A 347 -26.17 -26.40 -17.61
N GLU A 348 -26.74 -26.23 -18.77
CA GLU A 348 -28.17 -26.48 -19.06
C GLU A 348 -28.29 -27.71 -19.95
N ASP A 349 -28.90 -28.76 -19.44
CA ASP A 349 -29.25 -29.95 -20.22
C ASP A 349 -30.68 -29.82 -20.77
N THR A 350 -30.76 -29.36 -22.01
CA THR A 350 -32.04 -29.19 -22.70
C THR A 350 -32.74 -30.49 -23.01
N THR A 351 -32.02 -31.62 -23.03
CA THR A 351 -32.58 -32.96 -23.31
C THR A 351 -33.25 -33.56 -22.08
N GLN A 352 -32.65 -33.34 -20.90
CA GLN A 352 -33.20 -33.79 -19.63
C GLN A 352 -34.01 -32.70 -18.90
N HIS A 353 -34.04 -31.50 -19.46
CA HIS A 353 -34.64 -30.30 -18.80
C HIS A 353 -34.08 -30.06 -17.41
N GLU A 354 -32.76 -30.17 -17.26
CA GLU A 354 -32.05 -29.97 -15.99
C GLU A 354 -31.05 -28.81 -16.06
N TYR A 355 -30.98 -28.07 -14.99
CA TYR A 355 -29.94 -27.06 -14.74
C TYR A 355 -28.95 -27.64 -13.74
N LEU A 356 -27.68 -27.63 -14.06
CA LEU A 356 -26.59 -28.17 -13.26
C LEU A 356 -25.59 -27.08 -12.89
N VAL A 357 -25.35 -26.94 -11.60
CA VAL A 357 -24.21 -26.18 -11.07
C VAL A 357 -23.22 -27.16 -10.47
N HIS A 358 -21.97 -27.02 -10.86
CA HIS A 358 -20.86 -27.82 -10.36
C HIS A 358 -19.76 -26.90 -9.86
N LEU A 359 -19.53 -26.90 -8.55
CA LEU A 359 -18.47 -26.17 -7.87
C LEU A 359 -17.46 -27.14 -7.30
N THR A 360 -16.21 -26.88 -7.53
CA THR A 360 -15.08 -27.57 -6.90
C THR A 360 -14.25 -26.53 -6.16
N LEU A 361 -13.98 -26.74 -4.86
CA LEU A 361 -13.12 -25.93 -4.05
C LEU A 361 -11.86 -26.70 -3.71
N ASP A 362 -10.71 -26.11 -3.95
CA ASP A 362 -9.42 -26.59 -3.44
C ASP A 362 -9.23 -26.04 -2.02
N LEU A 363 -9.11 -26.94 -1.07
CA LEU A 363 -9.00 -26.67 0.38
C LEU A 363 -7.63 -27.10 0.93
N SER A 364 -6.66 -27.29 0.02
CA SER A 364 -5.30 -27.70 0.39
C SER A 364 -4.47 -26.56 1.02
#